data_f17fa861972facaf96631aac15b7f4d3
#
_entry.id   f17fa861972facaf96631aac15b7f4d3
#
_cell.length_a   1.000
_cell.length_b   1.000
_cell.length_c   1.000
_cell.angle_alpha   90.00
_cell.angle_beta   90.00
_cell.angle_gamma   90.00
#
_symmetry.space_group_name_H-M   'P 1'
#
loop_
_entity.id
_entity.type
_entity.pdbx_description
1 polymer ?
#
loop_
_entity_poly.entity_id
_entity_poly.type
_entity_poly.pdbx_seq_one_letter_code
_entity_poly.pdbx_strand_id
1 'polypeptide(L)'
;MEVKICGLRHPVQAQAIAALGFTTLGFICVEASPRYVSPREIELVLQSLTAHDKLSTIGVFANVSLPKLREFLAQTSLNGIQLHGDESPDFCGQVKQAFPQHRLIKALRLRRSADLERAEAYYNAVDVLLLDAYHPEQLGGTGQTLPWQKLQQFRPPLPWWLAGGLTPSNVQEALNLLQPDGIDLSSGVEQGPADKDLAKVAQLRAQLDALAILQH
;
A
#
# COMPACT_ATOMS: atom_id res chain seq x y z
N MET A 1 6.50 -8.70 9.63
CA MET A 1 5.53 -8.37 8.57
C MET A 1 5.33 -6.85 8.54
N GLU A 2 5.42 -6.22 7.38
CA GLU A 2 5.16 -4.78 7.22
C GLU A 2 3.66 -4.48 7.18
N VAL A 3 3.25 -3.31 7.71
CA VAL A 3 1.85 -2.87 7.66
C VAL A 3 1.80 -1.43 7.18
N LYS A 4 1.20 -1.21 6.01
CA LYS A 4 1.03 0.10 5.40
C LYS A 4 -0.38 0.63 5.65
N ILE A 5 -0.48 1.86 6.14
CA ILE A 5 -1.74 2.61 6.18
C ILE A 5 -1.71 3.65 5.07
N CYS A 6 -2.58 3.47 4.08
CA CYS A 6 -2.57 4.22 2.82
C CYS A 6 -3.69 5.27 2.75
N GLY A 7 -3.45 6.35 2.02
CA GLY A 7 -4.41 7.43 1.82
C GLY A 7 -4.48 8.40 3.00
N LEU A 8 -3.33 8.72 3.56
CA LEU A 8 -3.19 9.73 4.62
C LEU A 8 -3.22 11.14 4.03
N ARG A 9 -3.85 12.05 4.77
CA ARG A 9 -3.94 13.46 4.41
C ARG A 9 -3.74 14.40 5.60
N HIS A 10 -4.15 13.96 6.79
CA HIS A 10 -4.21 14.82 7.97
C HIS A 10 -3.02 14.57 8.91
N PRO A 11 -2.23 15.62 9.28
CA PRO A 11 -1.09 15.48 10.17
C PRO A 11 -1.41 14.76 11.48
N VAL A 12 -2.51 15.13 12.14
CA VAL A 12 -2.94 14.53 13.41
C VAL A 12 -3.19 13.03 13.29
N GLN A 13 -3.80 12.59 12.18
CA GLN A 13 -4.04 11.17 11.95
C GLN A 13 -2.74 10.42 11.67
N ALA A 14 -1.84 11.00 10.88
CA ALA A 14 -0.53 10.40 10.61
C ALA A 14 0.30 10.24 11.90
N GLN A 15 0.30 11.25 12.78
CA GLN A 15 0.95 11.19 14.09
C GLN A 15 0.36 10.07 14.96
N ALA A 16 -0.97 9.99 15.06
CA ALA A 16 -1.64 8.96 15.85
C ALA A 16 -1.35 7.54 15.32
N ILE A 17 -1.31 7.37 13.99
CA ILE A 17 -1.00 6.10 13.33
C ILE A 17 0.46 5.70 13.58
N ALA A 18 1.39 6.63 13.45
CA ALA A 18 2.80 6.37 13.78
C ALA A 18 3.00 6.04 15.27
N ALA A 19 2.29 6.72 16.18
CA ALA A 19 2.31 6.43 17.62
C ALA A 19 1.77 5.03 17.98
N LEU A 20 0.87 4.48 17.15
CA LEU A 20 0.42 3.08 17.26
C LEU A 20 1.43 2.06 16.71
N GLY A 21 2.62 2.52 16.28
CA GLY A 21 3.70 1.65 15.80
C GLY A 21 3.57 1.22 14.33
N PHE A 22 2.72 1.87 13.54
CA PHE A 22 2.73 1.69 12.09
C PHE A 22 3.87 2.49 11.47
N THR A 23 4.74 1.81 10.74
CA THR A 23 5.97 2.38 10.20
C THR A 23 5.93 2.67 8.70
N THR A 24 4.86 2.25 8.01
CA THR A 24 4.70 2.48 6.57
C THR A 24 3.42 3.28 6.29
N LEU A 25 3.61 4.50 5.78
CA LEU A 25 2.57 5.49 5.54
C LEU A 25 2.43 5.74 4.02
N GLY A 26 1.19 5.75 3.51
CA GLY A 26 0.92 5.93 2.08
C GLY A 26 0.15 7.20 1.77
N PHE A 27 0.52 7.87 0.69
CA PHE A 27 -0.05 9.12 0.20
C PHE A 27 -0.51 8.94 -1.24
N ILE A 28 -1.76 9.26 -1.56
CA ILE A 28 -2.29 9.11 -2.92
C ILE A 28 -1.96 10.36 -3.73
N CYS A 29 -1.06 10.20 -4.71
CA CYS A 29 -0.59 11.26 -5.60
C CYS A 29 -1.30 11.27 -6.96
N VAL A 30 -2.53 10.73 -7.02
CA VAL A 30 -3.38 10.65 -8.22
C VAL A 30 -4.48 11.70 -8.11
N GLU A 31 -4.43 12.76 -8.90
CA GLU A 31 -5.34 13.91 -8.83
C GLU A 31 -6.82 13.53 -8.95
N ALA A 32 -7.14 12.51 -9.75
CA ALA A 32 -8.51 12.03 -9.91
C ALA A 32 -9.05 11.27 -8.68
N SER A 33 -8.21 10.98 -7.69
CA SER A 33 -8.61 10.25 -6.49
C SER A 33 -9.24 11.20 -5.46
N PRO A 34 -10.33 10.79 -4.77
CA PRO A 34 -10.86 11.56 -3.64
C PRO A 34 -9.89 11.60 -2.44
N ARG A 35 -8.81 10.82 -2.48
CA ARG A 35 -7.75 10.76 -1.47
C ARG A 35 -6.46 11.48 -1.90
N TYR A 36 -6.55 12.25 -2.99
CA TYR A 36 -5.38 12.99 -3.49
C TYR A 36 -4.80 13.94 -2.45
N VAL A 37 -3.48 13.97 -2.39
CA VAL A 37 -2.70 14.95 -1.63
C VAL A 37 -1.61 15.55 -2.51
N SER A 38 -1.49 16.86 -2.47
CA SER A 38 -0.44 17.60 -3.17
C SER A 38 0.92 17.42 -2.49
N PRO A 39 2.05 17.71 -3.18
CA PRO A 39 3.38 17.69 -2.58
C PRO A 39 3.47 18.53 -1.30
N ARG A 40 2.86 19.71 -1.29
CA ARG A 40 2.84 20.60 -0.13
C ARG A 40 2.10 19.99 1.06
N GLU A 41 0.95 19.35 0.83
CA GLU A 41 0.19 18.68 1.90
C GLU A 41 0.96 17.49 2.46
N ILE A 42 1.66 16.72 1.61
CA ILE A 42 2.54 15.64 2.04
C ILE A 42 3.63 16.18 2.97
N GLU A 43 4.34 17.23 2.56
CA GLU A 43 5.41 17.80 3.39
C GLU A 43 4.90 18.31 4.73
N LEU A 44 3.71 18.92 4.80
CA LEU A 44 3.08 19.31 6.07
C LEU A 44 2.81 18.11 6.99
N VAL A 45 2.39 16.97 6.41
CA VAL A 45 2.23 15.73 7.18
C VAL A 45 3.58 15.22 7.66
N LEU A 46 4.58 15.12 6.78
CA LEU A 46 5.90 14.58 7.10
C LEU A 46 6.61 15.42 8.17
N GLN A 47 6.55 16.75 8.08
CA GLN A 47 7.12 17.68 9.08
C GLN A 47 6.45 17.55 10.46
N SER A 48 5.22 17.08 10.51
CA SER A 48 4.51 16.87 11.77
C SER A 48 4.93 15.59 12.51
N LEU A 49 5.62 14.66 11.82
CA LEU A 49 6.00 13.36 12.37
C LEU A 49 7.33 13.44 13.12
N THR A 50 7.37 12.95 14.34
CA THR A 50 8.62 12.74 15.08
C THR A 50 9.35 11.51 14.51
N ALA A 51 10.67 11.65 14.30
CA ALA A 51 11.49 10.56 13.74
C ALA A 51 10.98 10.00 12.39
N HIS A 52 10.52 10.90 11.49
CA HIS A 52 10.00 10.54 10.18
C HIS A 52 11.04 9.80 9.31
N ASP A 53 12.33 9.98 9.57
CA ASP A 53 13.46 9.29 8.96
C ASP A 53 13.44 7.76 9.18
N LYS A 54 12.71 7.29 10.20
CA LYS A 54 12.49 5.87 10.48
C LYS A 54 11.23 5.30 9.84
N LEU A 55 10.44 6.17 9.19
CA LEU A 55 9.20 5.77 8.55
C LEU A 55 9.42 5.51 7.05
N SER A 56 8.74 4.50 6.54
CA SER A 56 8.59 4.29 5.10
C SER A 56 7.41 5.13 4.62
N THR A 57 7.68 6.11 3.75
CA THR A 57 6.68 7.08 3.26
C THR A 57 6.51 6.90 1.76
N ILE A 58 5.36 6.36 1.35
CA ILE A 58 5.12 5.85 0.01
C ILE A 58 4.15 6.77 -0.74
N GLY A 59 4.61 7.37 -1.85
CA GLY A 59 3.74 8.04 -2.81
C GLY A 59 3.11 7.03 -3.77
N VAL A 60 1.78 7.06 -3.90
CA VAL A 60 1.04 6.18 -4.81
C VAL A 60 0.68 6.94 -6.07
N PHE A 61 1.16 6.46 -7.21
CA PHE A 61 0.98 7.03 -8.54
C PHE A 61 0.26 6.04 -9.46
N ALA A 62 -0.43 6.54 -10.47
CA ALA A 62 -1.03 5.73 -11.52
C ALA A 62 -0.83 6.37 -12.88
N ASN A 63 -0.22 5.63 -13.81
CA ASN A 63 0.04 6.03 -15.20
C ASN A 63 0.76 7.39 -15.32
N VAL A 64 1.65 7.68 -14.37
CA VAL A 64 2.44 8.90 -14.35
C VAL A 64 3.62 8.80 -15.32
N SER A 65 3.97 9.88 -16.02
CA SER A 65 5.20 9.93 -16.82
C SER A 65 6.43 10.15 -15.92
N LEU A 66 7.59 9.67 -16.38
CA LEU A 66 8.85 9.81 -15.63
C LEU A 66 9.21 11.29 -15.31
N PRO A 67 9.03 12.25 -16.24
CA PRO A 67 9.24 13.68 -15.92
C PRO A 67 8.31 14.19 -14.82
N LYS A 68 7.02 13.87 -14.86
CA LYS A 68 6.06 14.27 -13.82
C LYS A 68 6.36 13.63 -12.47
N LEU A 69 6.76 12.36 -12.48
CA LEU A 69 7.19 11.68 -11.25
C LEU A 69 8.42 12.37 -10.64
N ARG A 70 9.40 12.75 -11.46
CA ARG A 70 10.58 13.50 -11.02
C ARG A 70 10.23 14.86 -10.43
N GLU A 71 9.35 15.61 -11.10
CA GLU A 71 8.87 16.90 -10.62
C GLU A 71 8.16 16.79 -9.27
N PHE A 72 7.31 15.77 -9.10
CA PHE A 72 6.59 15.53 -7.86
C PHE A 72 7.56 15.16 -6.71
N LEU A 73 8.45 14.21 -6.94
CA LEU A 73 9.40 13.74 -5.93
C LEU A 73 10.44 14.81 -5.55
N ALA A 74 10.78 15.72 -6.45
CA ALA A 74 11.67 16.85 -6.14
C ALA A 74 11.05 17.83 -5.12
N GLN A 75 9.74 17.78 -4.91
CA GLN A 75 9.01 18.64 -3.98
C GLN A 75 8.62 17.93 -2.68
N THR A 76 9.04 16.66 -2.50
CA THR A 76 8.63 15.84 -1.35
C THR A 76 9.80 15.05 -0.80
N SER A 77 9.73 14.75 0.50
CA SER A 77 10.68 13.87 1.20
C SER A 77 10.19 12.41 1.26
N LEU A 78 9.39 11.99 0.28
CA LEU A 78 8.97 10.59 0.16
C LEU A 78 10.18 9.68 -0.11
N ASN A 79 10.19 8.49 0.49
CA ASN A 79 11.27 7.51 0.32
C ASN A 79 10.85 6.23 -0.42
N GLY A 80 9.60 6.16 -0.89
CA GLY A 80 9.12 5.05 -1.70
C GLY A 80 8.08 5.48 -2.74
N ILE A 81 8.01 4.71 -3.81
CA ILE A 81 7.14 4.90 -4.97
C ILE A 81 6.29 3.65 -5.13
N GLN A 82 4.98 3.80 -5.18
CA GLN A 82 4.05 2.75 -5.55
C GLN A 82 3.39 3.09 -6.88
N LEU A 83 3.58 2.23 -7.88
CA LEU A 83 2.93 2.33 -9.19
C LEU A 83 1.68 1.47 -9.19
N HIS A 84 0.51 2.10 -9.28
CA HIS A 84 -0.82 1.45 -9.13
C HIS A 84 -1.71 1.58 -10.38
N GLY A 85 -1.13 1.94 -11.50
CA GLY A 85 -1.76 1.97 -12.82
C GLY A 85 -1.40 0.75 -13.67
N ASP A 86 -1.32 0.96 -14.99
CA ASP A 86 -1.01 -0.06 -15.99
C ASP A 86 0.46 0.01 -16.45
N GLU A 87 1.34 0.51 -15.57
CA GLU A 87 2.77 0.67 -15.87
C GLU A 87 3.39 -0.67 -16.24
N SER A 88 4.13 -0.70 -17.36
CA SER A 88 4.82 -1.90 -17.84
C SER A 88 6.05 -2.24 -16.99
N PRO A 89 6.56 -3.49 -17.05
CA PRO A 89 7.83 -3.86 -16.41
C PRO A 89 8.99 -2.98 -16.85
N ASP A 90 9.05 -2.62 -18.13
CA ASP A 90 10.09 -1.73 -18.67
C ASP A 90 10.03 -0.34 -18.04
N PHE A 91 8.82 0.22 -17.88
CA PHE A 91 8.65 1.50 -17.20
C PHE A 91 9.05 1.40 -15.73
N CYS A 92 8.69 0.32 -15.04
CA CYS A 92 9.14 0.07 -13.67
C CYS A 92 10.67 0.05 -13.57
N GLY A 93 11.35 -0.60 -14.52
CA GLY A 93 12.81 -0.61 -14.63
C GLY A 93 13.40 0.78 -14.83
N GLN A 94 12.78 1.61 -15.67
CA GLN A 94 13.19 3.01 -15.87
C GLN A 94 13.04 3.84 -14.58
N VAL A 95 11.93 3.65 -13.86
CA VAL A 95 11.70 4.32 -12.56
C VAL A 95 12.75 3.88 -11.54
N LYS A 96 13.04 2.58 -11.44
CA LYS A 96 14.06 2.04 -10.53
C LYS A 96 15.46 2.61 -10.81
N GLN A 97 15.83 2.74 -12.08
CA GLN A 97 17.09 3.37 -12.50
C GLN A 97 17.12 4.88 -12.19
N ALA A 98 16.00 5.58 -12.39
CA ALA A 98 15.93 7.03 -12.19
C ALA A 98 15.88 7.41 -10.68
N PHE A 99 15.41 6.50 -9.81
CA PHE A 99 15.23 6.72 -8.38
C PHE A 99 15.76 5.55 -7.54
N PRO A 100 17.07 5.25 -7.63
CA PRO A 100 17.67 4.05 -6.99
C PRO A 100 17.59 4.06 -5.45
N GLN A 101 17.35 5.22 -4.83
CA GLN A 101 17.19 5.37 -3.39
C GLN A 101 15.75 5.17 -2.90
N HIS A 102 14.78 5.12 -3.82
CA HIS A 102 13.38 4.94 -3.47
C HIS A 102 13.00 3.46 -3.59
N ARG A 103 12.34 2.95 -2.57
CA ARG A 103 11.72 1.63 -2.66
C ARG A 103 10.61 1.64 -3.70
N LEU A 104 10.68 0.75 -4.68
CA LEU A 104 9.70 0.68 -5.76
C LEU A 104 8.73 -0.49 -5.56
N ILE A 105 7.45 -0.17 -5.47
CA ILE A 105 6.34 -1.11 -5.29
C ILE A 105 5.49 -1.10 -6.57
N LYS A 106 5.23 -2.27 -7.15
CA LYS A 106 4.23 -2.39 -8.21
C LYS A 106 2.97 -3.02 -7.65
N ALA A 107 1.86 -2.31 -7.76
CA ALA A 107 0.55 -2.83 -7.43
C ALA A 107 -0.10 -3.49 -8.65
N LEU A 108 -0.58 -4.71 -8.47
CA LEU A 108 -1.30 -5.49 -9.46
C LEU A 108 -2.74 -5.71 -8.99
N ARG A 109 -3.71 -5.23 -9.77
CA ARG A 109 -5.13 -5.48 -9.50
C ARG A 109 -5.48 -6.87 -10.01
N LEU A 110 -5.87 -7.75 -9.09
CA LEU A 110 -6.19 -9.13 -9.40
C LEU A 110 -7.71 -9.31 -9.52
N ARG A 111 -8.20 -9.49 -10.73
CA ARG A 111 -9.61 -9.78 -11.02
C ARG A 111 -9.84 -11.24 -11.38
N ARG A 112 -8.81 -11.91 -11.92
CA ARG A 112 -8.83 -13.29 -12.40
C ARG A 112 -7.43 -13.93 -12.26
N SER A 113 -7.36 -15.25 -12.32
CA SER A 113 -6.09 -15.99 -12.14
C SER A 113 -5.00 -15.58 -13.14
N ALA A 114 -5.37 -15.25 -14.40
CA ALA A 114 -4.42 -14.76 -15.40
C ALA A 114 -3.73 -13.43 -15.02
N ASP A 115 -4.33 -12.64 -14.14
CA ASP A 115 -3.67 -11.41 -13.67
C ASP A 115 -2.50 -11.71 -12.74
N LEU A 116 -2.52 -12.87 -12.04
CA LEU A 116 -1.43 -13.33 -11.19
C LEU A 116 -0.23 -13.82 -12.02
N GLU A 117 -0.47 -14.42 -13.18
CA GLU A 117 0.60 -14.86 -14.10
C GLU A 117 1.45 -13.69 -14.60
N ARG A 118 0.85 -12.50 -14.70
CA ARG A 118 1.57 -11.27 -15.09
C ARG A 118 2.58 -10.80 -14.04
N ALA A 119 2.50 -11.28 -12.81
CA ALA A 119 3.39 -10.87 -11.72
C ALA A 119 4.87 -11.18 -12.02
N GLU A 120 5.14 -12.30 -12.70
CA GLU A 120 6.50 -12.75 -13.04
C GLU A 120 7.29 -11.72 -13.86
N ALA A 121 6.60 -10.99 -14.73
CA ALA A 121 7.23 -9.97 -15.57
C ALA A 121 7.84 -8.80 -14.76
N TYR A 122 7.43 -8.62 -13.51
CA TYR A 122 7.88 -7.53 -12.65
C TYR A 122 8.98 -7.93 -11.66
N TYR A 123 9.32 -9.22 -11.51
CA TYR A 123 10.22 -9.71 -10.45
C TYR A 123 11.58 -9.02 -10.43
N ASN A 124 12.13 -8.68 -11.60
CA ASN A 124 13.42 -8.00 -11.69
C ASN A 124 13.32 -6.47 -11.81
N ALA A 125 12.10 -5.94 -11.89
CA ALA A 125 11.86 -4.52 -12.16
C ALA A 125 11.46 -3.71 -10.91
N VAL A 126 11.11 -4.39 -9.79
CA VAL A 126 10.59 -3.74 -8.58
C VAL A 126 11.16 -4.39 -7.32
N ASP A 127 10.99 -3.74 -6.17
CA ASP A 127 11.45 -4.25 -4.88
C ASP A 127 10.35 -5.00 -4.14
N VAL A 128 9.09 -4.69 -4.41
CA VAL A 128 7.92 -5.30 -3.79
C VAL A 128 6.79 -5.42 -4.81
N LEU A 129 6.07 -6.53 -4.77
CA LEU A 129 4.77 -6.66 -5.42
C LEU A 129 3.66 -6.39 -4.40
N LEU A 130 2.68 -5.57 -4.76
CA LEU A 130 1.46 -5.42 -4.01
C LEU A 130 0.32 -6.05 -4.81
N LEU A 131 -0.32 -7.07 -4.23
CA LEU A 131 -1.47 -7.74 -4.83
C LEU A 131 -2.76 -7.14 -4.27
N ASP A 132 -3.44 -6.36 -5.08
CA ASP A 132 -4.74 -5.76 -4.75
C ASP A 132 -5.86 -6.76 -5.12
N ALA A 133 -6.11 -7.68 -4.18
CA ALA A 133 -7.08 -8.76 -4.29
C ALA A 133 -8.30 -8.44 -3.42
N TYR A 134 -9.40 -8.08 -4.04
CA TYR A 134 -10.63 -7.69 -3.35
C TYR A 134 -11.35 -8.86 -2.69
N HIS A 135 -11.91 -8.66 -1.48
CA HIS A 135 -12.73 -9.67 -0.79
C HIS A 135 -14.21 -9.58 -1.20
N PRO A 136 -14.92 -10.72 -1.45
CA PRO A 136 -16.27 -10.74 -2.04
C PRO A 136 -17.42 -10.18 -1.17
N GLU A 137 -17.22 -9.94 0.12
CA GLU A 137 -18.29 -9.44 1.00
C GLU A 137 -18.49 -7.93 1.01
N GLN A 138 -17.64 -7.15 0.34
CA GLN A 138 -17.85 -5.70 0.20
C GLN A 138 -18.57 -5.39 -1.12
N LEU A 139 -19.87 -5.16 -1.03
CA LEU A 139 -20.74 -4.69 -2.10
C LEU A 139 -20.24 -3.38 -2.72
N GLY A 140 -19.69 -3.46 -3.92
CA GLY A 140 -19.25 -2.31 -4.67
C GLY A 140 -18.88 -2.63 -6.12
N GLY A 141 -19.87 -2.96 -6.92
CA GLY A 141 -19.92 -2.88 -8.40
C GLY A 141 -18.81 -3.54 -9.21
N THR A 142 -19.13 -4.64 -9.84
CA THR A 142 -18.63 -5.38 -10.98
C THR A 142 -18.18 -6.83 -10.74
N GLY A 143 -18.30 -7.39 -9.55
CA GLY A 143 -18.53 -8.83 -9.37
C GLY A 143 -17.43 -9.82 -9.74
N GLN A 144 -16.20 -9.42 -9.95
CA GLN A 144 -15.11 -10.38 -10.20
C GLN A 144 -13.86 -10.00 -9.42
N THR A 145 -13.60 -10.75 -8.36
CA THR A 145 -12.44 -10.59 -7.49
C THR A 145 -11.75 -11.93 -7.36
N LEU A 146 -10.42 -11.93 -7.30
CA LEU A 146 -9.69 -13.17 -7.12
C LEU A 146 -9.81 -13.60 -5.65
N PRO A 147 -10.42 -14.76 -5.35
CA PRO A 147 -10.50 -15.25 -3.98
C PRO A 147 -9.09 -15.47 -3.40
N TRP A 148 -8.90 -15.15 -2.13
CA TRP A 148 -7.63 -15.34 -1.42
C TRP A 148 -7.08 -16.77 -1.51
N GLN A 149 -7.96 -17.77 -1.61
CA GLN A 149 -7.57 -19.18 -1.81
C GLN A 149 -6.66 -19.39 -3.04
N LYS A 150 -6.82 -18.55 -4.08
CA LYS A 150 -5.96 -18.62 -5.27
C LYS A 150 -4.53 -18.10 -5.04
N LEU A 151 -4.32 -17.34 -3.96
CA LEU A 151 -3.02 -16.82 -3.56
C LEU A 151 -2.27 -17.74 -2.58
N GLN A 152 -2.88 -18.81 -2.08
CA GLN A 152 -2.27 -19.70 -1.07
C GLN A 152 -0.94 -20.30 -1.51
N GLN A 153 -0.74 -20.50 -2.80
CA GLN A 153 0.48 -21.05 -3.37
C GLN A 153 1.40 -20.00 -4.00
N PHE A 154 1.04 -18.74 -3.92
CA PHE A 154 1.85 -17.66 -4.48
C PHE A 154 3.10 -17.45 -3.63
N ARG A 155 4.29 -17.75 -4.21
CA ARG A 155 5.59 -17.61 -3.56
C ARG A 155 6.57 -16.97 -4.56
N PRO A 156 6.49 -15.66 -4.77
CA PRO A 156 7.41 -14.96 -5.66
C PRO A 156 8.82 -14.87 -5.03
N PRO A 157 9.86 -14.64 -5.86
CA PRO A 157 11.24 -14.52 -5.37
C PRO A 157 11.56 -13.18 -4.70
N LEU A 158 10.59 -12.29 -4.57
CA LEU A 158 10.71 -10.97 -3.92
C LEU A 158 9.55 -10.79 -2.93
N PRO A 159 9.69 -9.84 -1.97
CA PRO A 159 8.61 -9.54 -1.02
C PRO A 159 7.31 -9.19 -1.72
N TRP A 160 6.19 -9.66 -1.17
CA TRP A 160 4.87 -9.30 -1.66
C TRP A 160 3.92 -8.88 -0.53
N TRP A 161 3.06 -7.94 -0.83
CA TRP A 161 2.06 -7.39 0.08
C TRP A 161 0.65 -7.70 -0.40
N LEU A 162 -0.23 -7.96 0.56
CA LEU A 162 -1.66 -8.13 0.29
C LEU A 162 -2.39 -6.80 0.51
N ALA A 163 -3.21 -6.42 -0.45
CA ALA A 163 -4.14 -5.31 -0.38
C ALA A 163 -5.52 -5.71 -0.90
N GLY A 164 -6.47 -4.78 -0.86
CA GLY A 164 -7.82 -4.97 -1.38
C GLY A 164 -8.80 -5.46 -0.30
N GLY A 165 -9.64 -4.54 0.18
CA GLY A 165 -10.72 -4.84 1.10
C GLY A 165 -10.32 -5.31 2.50
N LEU A 166 -9.05 -5.20 2.89
CA LEU A 166 -8.60 -5.53 4.24
C LEU A 166 -9.20 -4.56 5.27
N THR A 167 -9.67 -5.13 6.37
CA THR A 167 -10.29 -4.45 7.51
C THR A 167 -9.80 -5.06 8.82
N PRO A 168 -9.99 -4.42 9.97
CA PRO A 168 -9.71 -5.05 11.27
C PRO A 168 -10.47 -6.36 11.51
N SER A 169 -11.64 -6.54 10.88
CA SER A 169 -12.48 -7.73 11.08
C SER A 169 -12.07 -8.92 10.23
N ASN A 170 -11.37 -8.73 9.11
CA ASN A 170 -10.98 -9.83 8.20
C ASN A 170 -9.47 -10.06 8.10
N VAL A 171 -8.65 -9.19 8.69
CA VAL A 171 -7.19 -9.29 8.59
C VAL A 171 -6.64 -10.60 9.18
N GLN A 172 -7.23 -11.11 10.25
CA GLN A 172 -6.81 -12.37 10.84
C GLN A 172 -7.10 -13.57 9.91
N GLU A 173 -8.28 -13.58 9.27
CA GLU A 173 -8.61 -14.59 8.27
C GLU A 173 -7.63 -14.55 7.10
N ALA A 174 -7.35 -13.36 6.57
CA ALA A 174 -6.40 -13.19 5.48
C ALA A 174 -5.01 -13.72 5.83
N LEU A 175 -4.49 -13.39 7.03
CA LEU A 175 -3.15 -13.79 7.47
C LEU A 175 -3.06 -15.25 7.92
N ASN A 176 -4.15 -15.87 8.36
CA ASN A 176 -4.22 -17.31 8.61
C ASN A 176 -4.20 -18.10 7.29
N LEU A 177 -4.77 -17.54 6.23
CA LEU A 177 -4.84 -18.18 4.91
C LEU A 177 -3.61 -17.94 4.07
N LEU A 178 -3.01 -16.75 4.18
CA LEU A 178 -1.92 -16.25 3.34
C LEU A 178 -0.72 -15.86 4.19
N GLN A 179 0.45 -15.90 3.58
CA GLN A 179 1.71 -15.52 4.23
C GLN A 179 2.38 -14.38 3.43
N PRO A 180 1.78 -13.18 3.35
CA PRO A 180 2.44 -12.03 2.73
C PRO A 180 3.55 -11.49 3.62
N ASP A 181 4.53 -10.82 3.00
CA ASP A 181 5.58 -10.09 3.73
C ASP A 181 5.05 -8.78 4.33
N GLY A 182 3.92 -8.29 3.80
CA GLY A 182 3.23 -7.11 4.30
C GLY A 182 1.76 -7.03 3.89
N ILE A 183 1.05 -6.09 4.49
CA ILE A 183 -0.34 -5.76 4.16
C ILE A 183 -0.51 -4.26 3.96
N ASP A 184 -1.46 -3.87 3.10
CA ASP A 184 -1.80 -2.48 2.83
C ASP A 184 -3.29 -2.22 3.03
N LEU A 185 -3.63 -1.31 3.93
CA LEU A 185 -5.01 -0.93 4.23
C LEU A 185 -5.25 0.54 3.89
N SER A 186 -6.39 0.81 3.26
CA SER A 186 -6.86 2.17 3.00
C SER A 186 -8.30 2.35 3.49
N SER A 187 -9.30 2.05 2.67
CA SER A 187 -10.72 2.25 3.00
C SER A 187 -11.21 1.44 4.20
N GLY A 188 -10.64 0.28 4.46
CA GLY A 188 -11.03 -0.58 5.59
C GLY A 188 -10.77 0.01 6.97
N VAL A 189 -9.99 1.09 7.04
CA VAL A 189 -9.70 1.85 8.26
C VAL A 189 -10.09 3.32 8.13
N GLU A 190 -11.09 3.62 7.29
CA GLU A 190 -11.63 4.98 7.08
C GLU A 190 -13.06 5.08 7.63
N GLN A 191 -13.46 6.29 7.96
CA GLN A 191 -14.86 6.69 8.15
C GLN A 191 -15.42 7.39 6.90
N GLY A 192 -14.55 7.96 6.07
CA GLY A 192 -14.82 8.56 4.77
C GLY A 192 -13.52 8.64 3.96
N PRO A 193 -13.57 8.93 2.64
CA PRO A 193 -12.38 9.02 1.80
C PRO A 193 -11.33 9.99 2.38
N ALA A 194 -10.10 9.51 2.56
CA ALA A 194 -8.96 10.20 3.16
C ALA A 194 -9.14 10.63 4.64
N ASP A 195 -10.16 10.12 5.31
CA ASP A 195 -10.42 10.37 6.73
C ASP A 195 -10.31 9.06 7.53
N LYS A 196 -9.17 8.86 8.23
CA LYS A 196 -8.88 7.63 8.95
C LYS A 196 -9.66 7.57 10.26
N ASP A 197 -10.34 6.45 10.46
CA ASP A 197 -10.96 6.09 11.73
C ASP A 197 -9.90 5.54 12.67
N LEU A 198 -9.45 6.35 13.61
CA LEU A 198 -8.38 5.97 14.54
C LEU A 198 -8.80 4.81 15.46
N ALA A 199 -10.08 4.62 15.72
CA ALA A 199 -10.57 3.45 16.47
C ALA A 199 -10.39 2.17 15.67
N LYS A 200 -10.71 2.18 14.37
CA LYS A 200 -10.43 1.03 13.47
C LYS A 200 -8.93 0.78 13.32
N VAL A 201 -8.10 1.82 13.26
CA VAL A 201 -6.64 1.65 13.21
C VAL A 201 -6.11 1.02 14.50
N ALA A 202 -6.59 1.45 15.67
CA ALA A 202 -6.23 0.85 16.95
C ALA A 202 -6.73 -0.61 17.06
N GLN A 203 -7.94 -0.89 16.56
CA GLN A 203 -8.45 -2.25 16.49
C GLN A 203 -7.58 -3.13 15.57
N LEU A 204 -7.17 -2.63 14.40
CA LEU A 204 -6.24 -3.34 13.52
C LEU A 204 -4.94 -3.67 14.26
N ARG A 205 -4.36 -2.72 14.98
CA ARG A 205 -3.13 -2.94 15.76
C ARG A 205 -3.31 -4.09 16.75
N ALA A 206 -4.40 -4.07 17.53
CA ALA A 206 -4.71 -5.10 18.52
C ALA A 206 -4.87 -6.50 17.87
N GLN A 207 -5.50 -6.58 16.69
CA GLN A 207 -5.64 -7.85 15.95
C GLN A 207 -4.26 -8.39 15.49
N LEU A 208 -3.38 -7.51 15.02
CA LEU A 208 -2.04 -7.90 14.57
C LEU A 208 -1.15 -8.34 15.75
N ASP A 209 -1.25 -7.67 16.90
CA ASP A 209 -0.51 -8.04 18.11
C ASP A 209 -0.97 -9.41 18.65
N ALA A 210 -2.28 -9.69 18.61
CA ALA A 210 -2.81 -11.00 18.99
C ALA A 210 -2.30 -12.14 18.11
N LEU A 211 -2.18 -11.91 16.79
CA LEU A 211 -1.58 -12.89 15.86
C LEU A 211 -0.10 -13.14 16.14
N ALA A 212 0.67 -12.10 16.46
CA ALA A 212 2.10 -12.23 16.77
C ALA A 212 2.34 -13.08 18.03
N ILE A 213 1.45 -12.99 19.03
CA ILE A 213 1.52 -13.79 20.26
C ILE A 213 1.24 -15.29 19.98
N LEU A 214 0.34 -15.61 19.04
CA LEU A 214 -0.02 -16.98 18.72
C LEU A 214 1.02 -17.72 17.86
N GLN A 215 2.00 -17.01 17.28
CA GLN A 215 3.06 -17.56 16.43
C GLN A 215 4.38 -17.84 17.19
N HIS A 216 4.43 -17.54 18.50
CA HIS A 216 5.52 -17.82 19.43
C HIS A 216 5.11 -18.83 20.48
#